data_2210ac8391a9d5ed6a4d459dcb96bc81
#
_entry.id   2210ac8391a9d5ed6a4d459dcb96bc81
#
_cell.length_a   1.000
_cell.length_b   1.000
_cell.length_c   1.000
_cell.angle_alpha   90.00
_cell.angle_beta   90.00
_cell.angle_gamma   90.00
#
_symmetry.space_group_name_H-M   'P 1'
#
loop_
_entity.id
_entity.type
_entity.pdbx_description
1 polymer ?
#
loop_
_entity_poly.entity_id
_entity_poly.type
_entity_poly.pdbx_seq_one_letter_code
_entity_poly.pdbx_strand_id
1 'polypeptide(L)'
;MTTLKAQNMEKEKQLPEYLSAFPLGEENVQYARFFIGKSYLAPLTSNKDLNTPVCNVTFEPGCRNNWHSHTGGQLLIAVGGKGYYQEKGKPARLLLPGDIVEIAPNVIHWHGAAPDNWFSHLAIECNPQSNKNTWLEPVDDEQYLAATSQSNTLSAEAAKNQATWYSSVNDKLAVSDPELTKISGNFAFGEVQKYSNLDTRTRILVTMASAITANAKTTYLQTLHAALSNGITPLEIKEVLYHAVPYAGMAKVEEMVEIASKFLEDRGVKLPLAPQSILQPETRQEKGLALQKSIFGDQIDRMYETSPENQLHIQKFLSANCFGDYQTRPVFDIPTRELLTFAILISLGGCEPQVKGHITGNVNVGNDKLKLLAVATQLLPYIGYPRTLNAITCLNEVIPEK
;
A
#
# COMPACT_ATOMS: atom_id res chain seq x y z
N MET A 1 -33.16 50.07 -1.63
CA MET A 1 -32.53 49.46 -0.43
C MET A 1 -33.33 48.22 -0.10
N THR A 2 -32.89 47.08 -0.61
CA THR A 2 -33.57 45.79 -0.40
C THR A 2 -32.58 44.88 0.36
N THR A 3 -32.89 44.67 1.61
CA THR A 3 -32.12 43.83 2.57
C THR A 3 -32.17 42.37 2.13
N LEU A 4 -31.05 41.79 1.76
CA LEU A 4 -30.89 40.34 1.63
C LEU A 4 -30.91 39.72 3.03
N LYS A 5 -32.00 39.08 3.41
CA LYS A 5 -32.03 38.12 4.50
C LYS A 5 -31.22 36.90 4.10
N ALA A 6 -30.08 36.69 4.77
CA ALA A 6 -29.35 35.45 4.71
C ALA A 6 -30.24 34.36 5.35
N GLN A 7 -30.79 33.49 4.53
CA GLN A 7 -31.40 32.22 5.00
C GLN A 7 -30.26 31.28 5.34
N ASN A 8 -30.01 31.09 6.63
CA ASN A 8 -29.34 29.88 7.14
C ASN A 8 -30.27 28.69 6.86
N MET A 9 -30.06 28.01 5.73
CA MET A 9 -30.58 26.66 5.55
C MET A 9 -29.70 25.73 6.39
N GLU A 10 -30.16 25.39 7.59
CA GLU A 10 -29.80 24.11 8.21
C GLU A 10 -30.13 23.02 7.19
N LYS A 11 -29.13 22.37 6.65
CA LYS A 11 -29.35 21.14 5.89
C LYS A 11 -29.89 20.12 6.87
N GLU A 12 -31.19 19.87 6.87
CA GLU A 12 -31.76 18.67 7.45
C GLU A 12 -30.95 17.49 6.91
N LYS A 13 -30.28 16.77 7.79
CA LYS A 13 -29.54 15.56 7.44
C LYS A 13 -30.59 14.51 7.02
N GLN A 14 -30.83 14.39 5.72
CA GLN A 14 -31.76 13.38 5.19
C GLN A 14 -31.22 11.99 5.54
N LEU A 15 -32.08 11.17 6.12
CA LEU A 15 -31.86 9.74 6.30
C LEU A 15 -31.55 9.10 4.93
N PRO A 16 -30.52 8.26 4.83
CA PRO A 16 -30.34 7.44 3.65
C PRO A 16 -31.59 6.60 3.39
N GLU A 17 -32.08 6.55 2.17
CA GLU A 17 -33.35 5.90 1.77
C GLU A 17 -33.43 4.41 2.19
N TYR A 18 -32.29 3.76 2.47
CA TYR A 18 -32.18 2.37 2.93
C TYR A 18 -31.09 2.18 3.99
N LEU A 19 -31.18 2.86 5.13
CA LEU A 19 -30.20 2.67 6.20
C LEU A 19 -30.28 1.27 6.79
N SER A 20 -31.50 0.78 7.05
CA SER A 20 -31.76 -0.49 7.71
C SER A 20 -33.15 -1.01 7.32
N ALA A 21 -33.34 -2.34 7.32
CA ALA A 21 -34.64 -2.98 7.15
C ALA A 21 -35.59 -2.76 8.36
N PHE A 22 -35.08 -2.21 9.47
CA PHE A 22 -35.83 -1.97 10.69
C PHE A 22 -36.25 -0.51 10.80
N PRO A 23 -37.41 -0.22 11.50
CA PRO A 23 -37.90 1.14 11.62
C PRO A 23 -36.91 2.02 12.40
N LEU A 24 -36.82 3.31 12.02
CA LEU A 24 -36.01 4.30 12.72
C LEU A 24 -36.46 4.47 14.18
N GLY A 25 -37.74 4.51 14.41
CA GLY A 25 -38.35 4.81 15.71
C GLY A 25 -38.40 6.30 16.02
N GLU A 26 -38.69 6.60 17.29
CA GLU A 26 -38.79 7.96 17.81
C GLU A 26 -37.40 8.47 18.26
N GLU A 27 -37.25 9.78 18.34
CA GLU A 27 -36.07 10.39 18.92
C GLU A 27 -35.85 9.90 20.35
N ASN A 28 -34.67 9.45 20.69
CA ASN A 28 -34.32 8.82 21.97
C ASN A 28 -34.19 9.88 23.10
N VAL A 29 -35.25 10.59 23.39
CA VAL A 29 -35.28 11.66 24.40
C VAL A 29 -35.05 11.11 25.82
N GLN A 30 -35.59 9.92 26.12
CA GLN A 30 -35.49 9.31 27.45
C GLN A 30 -34.06 9.06 27.92
N TYR A 31 -33.17 8.67 26.99
CA TYR A 31 -31.78 8.37 27.27
C TYR A 31 -30.81 9.43 26.74
N ALA A 32 -31.31 10.55 26.19
CA ALA A 32 -30.49 11.58 25.54
C ALA A 32 -29.33 12.07 26.38
N ARG A 33 -29.47 12.14 27.71
CA ARG A 33 -28.38 12.54 28.65
C ARG A 33 -27.18 11.60 28.67
N PHE A 34 -27.34 10.41 28.13
CA PHE A 34 -26.25 9.40 28.04
C PHE A 34 -25.71 9.26 26.63
N PHE A 35 -26.01 10.20 25.73
CA PHE A 35 -25.56 10.20 24.35
C PHE A 35 -24.97 11.58 24.02
N ILE A 36 -23.93 11.58 23.23
CA ILE A 36 -23.43 12.77 22.54
C ILE A 36 -23.93 12.69 21.11
N GLY A 37 -24.68 13.70 20.67
CA GLY A 37 -25.36 13.69 19.37
C GLY A 37 -26.78 13.11 19.45
N LYS A 38 -27.40 12.90 18.29
CA LYS A 38 -28.79 12.50 18.17
C LYS A 38 -28.93 11.02 17.82
N SER A 39 -29.82 10.34 18.53
CA SER A 39 -30.13 8.92 18.30
C SER A 39 -31.65 8.68 18.31
N TYR A 40 -32.04 7.54 17.77
CA TYR A 40 -33.43 7.11 17.64
C TYR A 40 -33.59 5.71 18.19
N LEU A 41 -34.78 5.39 18.71
CA LEU A 41 -35.08 4.11 19.34
C LEU A 41 -36.43 3.56 18.84
N ALA A 42 -36.39 2.34 18.29
CA ALA A 42 -37.59 1.59 17.91
C ALA A 42 -37.65 0.26 18.69
N PRO A 43 -38.53 0.11 19.68
CA PRO A 43 -38.82 -1.20 20.27
C PRO A 43 -39.38 -2.15 19.21
N LEU A 44 -38.80 -3.34 19.09
CA LEU A 44 -39.20 -4.35 18.10
C LEU A 44 -40.02 -5.50 18.74
N THR A 45 -39.92 -5.65 20.06
CA THR A 45 -40.68 -6.66 20.80
C THR A 45 -41.65 -6.00 21.80
N SER A 46 -42.91 -6.40 21.78
CA SER A 46 -43.96 -5.91 22.69
C SER A 46 -44.51 -7.00 23.60
N ASN A 47 -44.34 -8.28 23.26
CA ASN A 47 -44.82 -9.38 24.06
C ASN A 47 -43.85 -9.63 25.25
N LYS A 48 -44.33 -9.29 26.46
CA LYS A 48 -43.55 -9.44 27.71
C LYS A 48 -43.29 -10.89 28.10
N ASP A 49 -44.09 -11.82 27.62
CA ASP A 49 -43.92 -13.26 27.93
C ASP A 49 -42.68 -13.84 27.22
N LEU A 50 -42.23 -13.25 26.13
CA LEU A 50 -40.99 -13.64 25.45
C LEU A 50 -39.76 -13.33 26.28
N ASN A 51 -39.85 -12.37 27.20
CA ASN A 51 -38.73 -11.95 28.06
C ASN A 51 -37.43 -11.68 27.29
N THR A 52 -37.55 -11.10 26.08
CA THR A 52 -36.42 -10.81 25.19
C THR A 52 -36.62 -9.42 24.57
N PRO A 53 -36.26 -8.35 25.29
CA PRO A 53 -36.32 -6.99 24.76
C PRO A 53 -35.33 -6.83 23.59
N VAL A 54 -35.85 -6.40 22.45
CA VAL A 54 -35.11 -6.06 21.26
C VAL A 54 -35.47 -4.67 20.80
N CYS A 55 -34.47 -3.82 20.63
CA CYS A 55 -34.63 -2.48 20.10
C CYS A 55 -33.75 -2.27 18.89
N ASN A 56 -34.23 -1.58 17.86
CA ASN A 56 -33.38 -0.97 16.87
C ASN A 56 -32.95 0.39 17.39
N VAL A 57 -31.62 0.60 17.49
CA VAL A 57 -31.00 1.86 17.91
C VAL A 57 -30.25 2.44 16.72
N THR A 58 -30.64 3.66 16.34
CA THR A 58 -30.03 4.36 15.20
C THR A 58 -29.36 5.65 15.67
N PHE A 59 -28.16 5.88 15.19
CA PHE A 59 -27.29 6.99 15.53
C PHE A 59 -27.05 7.87 14.30
N GLU A 60 -27.18 9.19 14.44
CA GLU A 60 -26.69 10.14 13.45
C GLU A 60 -25.16 10.12 13.36
N PRO A 61 -24.56 10.59 12.24
CA PRO A 61 -23.11 10.71 12.12
C PRO A 61 -22.49 11.44 13.33
N GLY A 62 -21.47 10.83 13.92
CA GLY A 62 -20.77 11.34 15.11
C GLY A 62 -21.48 11.07 16.44
N CYS A 63 -22.70 10.54 16.44
CA CYS A 63 -23.42 10.20 17.66
C CYS A 63 -22.85 8.93 18.31
N ARG A 64 -22.68 8.97 19.63
CA ARG A 64 -22.21 7.84 20.45
C ARG A 64 -22.84 7.88 21.82
N ASN A 65 -22.96 6.71 22.48
CA ASN A 65 -23.35 6.66 23.87
C ASN A 65 -22.15 6.80 24.82
N ASN A 66 -22.43 7.06 26.08
CA ASN A 66 -21.45 7.09 27.15
C ASN A 66 -20.87 5.69 27.39
N TRP A 67 -19.73 5.62 28.06
CA TRP A 67 -19.27 4.38 28.67
C TRP A 67 -20.36 3.81 29.57
N HIS A 68 -20.62 2.52 29.45
CA HIS A 68 -21.65 1.85 30.26
C HIS A 68 -21.39 0.36 30.34
N SER A 69 -22.14 -0.32 31.21
CA SER A 69 -22.11 -1.79 31.32
C SER A 69 -23.48 -2.33 31.60
N HIS A 70 -23.66 -3.64 31.34
CA HIS A 70 -24.87 -4.40 31.57
C HIS A 70 -24.58 -5.58 32.50
N THR A 71 -25.30 -5.73 33.61
CA THR A 71 -25.08 -6.86 34.53
C THR A 71 -25.48 -8.21 33.94
N GLY A 72 -26.41 -8.22 32.96
CA GLY A 72 -26.82 -9.42 32.23
C GLY A 72 -26.12 -9.67 30.92
N GLY A 73 -25.32 -8.71 30.45
CA GLY A 73 -24.73 -8.69 29.12
C GLY A 73 -25.69 -8.18 28.05
N GLN A 74 -25.19 -8.01 26.83
CA GLN A 74 -25.92 -7.51 25.68
C GLN A 74 -25.40 -8.13 24.38
N LEU A 75 -26.29 -8.33 23.41
CA LEU A 75 -25.92 -8.72 22.05
C LEU A 75 -26.27 -7.54 21.12
N LEU A 76 -25.29 -7.11 20.32
CA LEU A 76 -25.50 -6.13 19.24
C LEU A 76 -25.39 -6.82 17.89
N ILE A 77 -26.32 -6.50 16.98
CA ILE A 77 -26.27 -6.94 15.58
C ILE A 77 -26.34 -5.68 14.72
N ALA A 78 -25.26 -5.35 14.03
CA ALA A 78 -25.22 -4.23 13.11
C ALA A 78 -26.11 -4.51 11.90
N VAL A 79 -27.06 -3.61 11.60
CA VAL A 79 -28.07 -3.78 10.55
C VAL A 79 -28.05 -2.68 9.50
N GLY A 80 -27.32 -1.59 9.71
CA GLY A 80 -27.24 -0.51 8.74
C GLY A 80 -26.12 0.48 9.02
N GLY A 81 -25.58 1.08 7.97
CA GLY A 81 -24.55 2.11 8.06
C GLY A 81 -23.20 1.63 8.56
N LYS A 82 -22.48 2.50 9.28
CA LYS A 82 -21.13 2.28 9.78
C LYS A 82 -20.99 2.79 11.21
N GLY A 83 -20.56 1.95 12.11
CA GLY A 83 -20.41 2.30 13.52
C GLY A 83 -19.17 1.73 14.16
N TYR A 84 -19.00 2.01 15.44
CA TYR A 84 -17.88 1.53 16.25
C TYR A 84 -18.39 0.98 17.58
N TYR A 85 -17.64 0.00 18.09
CA TYR A 85 -17.77 -0.55 19.42
C TYR A 85 -16.39 -0.60 20.06
N GLN A 86 -16.29 -0.26 21.35
CA GLN A 86 -15.04 -0.35 22.08
C GLN A 86 -15.29 -0.80 23.54
N GLU A 87 -14.54 -1.82 23.98
CA GLU A 87 -14.40 -2.14 25.40
C GLU A 87 -13.32 -1.24 26.02
N LYS A 88 -13.52 -0.85 27.27
CA LYS A 88 -12.56 0.00 27.98
C LYS A 88 -11.20 -0.67 28.08
N GLY A 89 -10.17 0.04 27.62
CA GLY A 89 -8.78 -0.46 27.58
C GLY A 89 -8.43 -1.35 26.37
N LYS A 90 -9.38 -1.56 25.44
CA LYS A 90 -9.13 -2.28 24.18
C LYS A 90 -9.25 -1.35 22.97
N PRO A 91 -8.65 -1.71 21.81
CA PRO A 91 -8.89 -1.02 20.55
C PRO A 91 -10.37 -1.03 20.16
N ALA A 92 -10.85 0.05 19.53
CA ALA A 92 -12.20 0.09 18.98
C ALA A 92 -12.33 -0.85 17.75
N ARG A 93 -13.50 -1.45 17.60
CA ARG A 93 -13.86 -2.31 16.47
C ARG A 93 -14.85 -1.58 15.56
N LEU A 94 -14.54 -1.50 14.27
CA LEU A 94 -15.48 -1.07 13.23
C LEU A 94 -16.61 -2.10 13.13
N LEU A 95 -17.85 -1.61 13.01
CA LEU A 95 -19.05 -2.41 12.80
C LEU A 95 -19.72 -2.07 11.47
N LEU A 96 -19.96 -3.09 10.67
CA LEU A 96 -20.68 -3.02 9.39
C LEU A 96 -21.91 -3.94 9.45
N PRO A 97 -22.92 -3.76 8.59
CA PRO A 97 -24.11 -4.62 8.56
C PRO A 97 -23.74 -6.11 8.48
N GLY A 98 -24.30 -6.90 9.39
CA GLY A 98 -23.98 -8.32 9.56
C GLY A 98 -22.97 -8.61 10.68
N ASP A 99 -22.26 -7.61 11.21
CA ASP A 99 -21.39 -7.82 12.37
C ASP A 99 -22.19 -8.05 13.66
N ILE A 100 -21.69 -8.96 14.48
CA ILE A 100 -22.26 -9.30 15.78
C ILE A 100 -21.24 -9.01 16.87
N VAL A 101 -21.69 -8.40 17.97
CA VAL A 101 -20.90 -8.16 19.18
C VAL A 101 -21.57 -8.82 20.36
N GLU A 102 -20.90 -9.78 20.97
CA GLU A 102 -21.31 -10.44 22.21
C GLU A 102 -20.67 -9.71 23.38
N ILE A 103 -21.45 -8.96 24.14
CA ILE A 103 -20.98 -8.18 25.29
C ILE A 103 -21.25 -8.95 26.55
N ALA A 104 -20.18 -9.48 27.16
CA ALA A 104 -20.30 -10.25 28.40
C ALA A 104 -20.78 -9.37 29.59
N PRO A 105 -21.38 -9.96 30.62
CA PRO A 105 -21.78 -9.25 31.82
C PRO A 105 -20.69 -8.37 32.41
N ASN A 106 -21.06 -7.13 32.78
CA ASN A 106 -20.20 -6.13 33.42
C ASN A 106 -19.03 -5.59 32.55
N VAL A 107 -18.95 -5.92 31.27
CA VAL A 107 -17.96 -5.31 30.37
C VAL A 107 -18.31 -3.83 30.17
N ILE A 108 -17.36 -2.95 30.50
CA ILE A 108 -17.50 -1.50 30.26
C ILE A 108 -17.18 -1.24 28.79
N HIS A 109 -18.13 -0.64 28.09
CA HIS A 109 -18.02 -0.39 26.64
C HIS A 109 -18.82 0.84 26.23
N TRP A 110 -18.59 1.27 25.00
CA TRP A 110 -19.43 2.22 24.27
C TRP A 110 -19.61 1.75 22.82
N HIS A 111 -20.65 2.28 22.16
CA HIS A 111 -20.86 2.13 20.71
C HIS A 111 -21.54 3.38 20.15
N GLY A 112 -21.43 3.56 18.81
CA GLY A 112 -21.98 4.72 18.15
C GLY A 112 -21.71 4.71 16.64
N ALA A 113 -22.20 5.74 15.96
CA ALA A 113 -21.99 5.94 14.53
C ALA A 113 -20.54 6.35 14.22
N ALA A 114 -20.11 6.16 12.97
CA ALA A 114 -18.90 6.78 12.44
C ALA A 114 -19.07 8.31 12.34
N PRO A 115 -17.96 9.09 12.27
CA PRO A 115 -18.05 10.55 12.14
C PRO A 115 -18.79 11.04 10.90
N ASP A 116 -18.76 10.24 9.84
CA ASP A 116 -19.24 10.55 8.49
C ASP A 116 -20.43 9.71 8.03
N ASN A 117 -20.95 8.81 8.89
CA ASN A 117 -21.99 7.86 8.49
C ASN A 117 -23.00 7.60 9.59
N TRP A 118 -24.25 7.35 9.20
CA TRP A 118 -25.28 6.80 10.08
C TRP A 118 -24.90 5.38 10.53
N PHE A 119 -25.42 4.96 11.68
CA PHE A 119 -25.26 3.59 12.17
C PHE A 119 -26.55 3.10 12.81
N SER A 120 -26.95 1.87 12.49
CA SER A 120 -28.09 1.22 13.09
C SER A 120 -27.76 -0.19 13.51
N HIS A 121 -28.17 -0.58 14.71
CA HIS A 121 -27.98 -1.92 15.23
C HIS A 121 -29.18 -2.39 16.05
N LEU A 122 -29.40 -3.69 16.12
CA LEU A 122 -30.29 -4.31 17.09
C LEU A 122 -29.56 -4.42 18.41
N ALA A 123 -30.15 -3.92 19.47
CA ALA A 123 -29.75 -4.12 20.85
C ALA A 123 -30.67 -5.17 21.50
N ILE A 124 -30.10 -6.29 21.90
CA ILE A 124 -30.78 -7.40 22.53
C ILE A 124 -30.30 -7.51 23.96
N GLU A 125 -31.18 -7.30 24.94
CA GLU A 125 -30.82 -7.47 26.34
C GLU A 125 -30.74 -8.95 26.70
N CYS A 126 -29.58 -9.35 27.24
CA CYS A 126 -29.40 -10.71 27.78
C CYS A 126 -29.82 -10.73 29.27
N ASN A 127 -30.39 -11.83 29.71
CA ASN A 127 -30.88 -12.00 31.10
C ASN A 127 -31.73 -10.82 31.63
N PRO A 128 -32.77 -10.35 30.93
CA PRO A 128 -33.43 -9.08 31.18
C PRO A 128 -34.07 -8.96 32.57
N GLN A 129 -34.40 -10.08 33.26
CA GLN A 129 -34.93 -10.08 34.62
C GLN A 129 -33.91 -9.59 35.66
N SER A 130 -32.62 -9.73 35.41
CA SER A 130 -31.52 -9.31 36.30
C SER A 130 -30.62 -8.27 35.69
N ASN A 131 -30.83 -7.90 34.42
CA ASN A 131 -30.00 -6.97 33.71
C ASN A 131 -30.24 -5.53 34.19
N LYS A 132 -29.18 -4.84 34.58
CA LYS A 132 -29.18 -3.42 34.95
C LYS A 132 -28.07 -2.71 34.19
N ASN A 133 -28.43 -1.56 33.63
CA ASN A 133 -27.47 -0.69 32.94
C ASN A 133 -26.84 0.27 33.95
N THR A 134 -25.53 0.32 33.93
CA THR A 134 -24.74 1.29 34.67
C THR A 134 -24.08 2.25 33.67
N TRP A 135 -24.53 3.51 33.69
CA TRP A 135 -23.99 4.58 32.86
C TRP A 135 -22.83 5.27 33.57
N LEU A 136 -21.76 5.50 32.83
CA LEU A 136 -20.52 6.12 33.31
C LEU A 136 -20.27 7.45 32.57
N GLU A 137 -19.01 7.88 32.53
CA GLU A 137 -18.58 9.12 31.90
C GLU A 137 -18.88 9.15 30.38
N PRO A 138 -19.07 10.32 29.79
CA PRO A 138 -19.15 10.48 28.35
C PRO A 138 -17.86 10.02 27.65
N VAL A 139 -17.99 9.51 26.43
CA VAL A 139 -16.87 9.37 25.50
C VAL A 139 -16.63 10.73 24.86
N ASP A 140 -15.60 11.45 25.33
CA ASP A 140 -15.27 12.77 24.82
C ASP A 140 -14.82 12.76 23.35
N ASP A 141 -14.66 13.94 22.76
CA ASP A 141 -14.31 14.05 21.34
C ASP A 141 -12.91 13.51 21.04
N GLU A 142 -11.95 13.66 21.97
CA GLU A 142 -10.61 13.13 21.80
C GLU A 142 -10.60 11.59 21.79
N GLN A 143 -11.26 10.97 22.77
CA GLN A 143 -11.43 9.52 22.84
C GLN A 143 -12.18 8.97 21.61
N TYR A 144 -13.26 9.66 21.21
CA TYR A 144 -14.05 9.24 20.04
C TYR A 144 -13.27 9.36 18.75
N LEU A 145 -12.56 10.48 18.51
CA LEU A 145 -11.70 10.65 17.35
C LEU A 145 -10.56 9.64 17.33
N ALA A 146 -9.91 9.40 18.47
CA ALA A 146 -8.88 8.37 18.58
C ALA A 146 -9.42 6.97 18.24
N ALA A 147 -10.64 6.64 18.71
CA ALA A 147 -11.28 5.36 18.48
C ALA A 147 -11.77 5.18 17.03
N THR A 148 -12.30 6.24 16.42
CA THR A 148 -12.88 6.22 15.06
C THR A 148 -11.87 6.52 13.96
N SER A 149 -10.77 7.19 14.27
CA SER A 149 -9.60 7.34 13.39
C SER A 149 -8.87 6.00 13.16
N GLN A 150 -9.25 4.91 13.86
CA GLN A 150 -8.82 3.55 13.52
C GLN A 150 -9.31 3.06 12.14
N SER A 151 -10.03 3.88 11.37
CA SER A 151 -10.09 3.68 9.91
C SER A 151 -8.73 3.96 9.21
N ASN A 152 -7.63 4.03 9.97
CA ASN A 152 -6.24 4.00 9.47
C ASN A 152 -5.81 2.60 8.98
N THR A 153 -6.74 1.64 8.91
CA THR A 153 -6.52 0.36 8.25
C THR A 153 -6.55 0.53 6.73
N LEU A 154 -5.71 -0.21 6.06
CA LEU A 154 -5.77 -0.35 4.60
C LEU A 154 -7.13 -0.91 4.19
N SER A 155 -7.56 -0.59 2.98
CA SER A 155 -8.69 -1.29 2.35
C SER A 155 -8.42 -2.80 2.33
N ALA A 156 -9.45 -3.63 2.34
CA ALA A 156 -9.29 -5.08 2.31
C ALA A 156 -8.43 -5.57 1.14
N GLU A 157 -8.58 -4.93 -0.04
CA GLU A 157 -7.76 -5.20 -1.22
C GLU A 157 -6.29 -4.81 -1.01
N ALA A 158 -6.02 -3.60 -0.52
CA ALA A 158 -4.66 -3.15 -0.27
C ALA A 158 -3.98 -3.99 0.83
N ALA A 159 -4.68 -4.34 1.90
CA ALA A 159 -4.18 -5.21 2.95
C ALA A 159 -3.83 -6.61 2.43
N LYS A 160 -4.70 -7.20 1.60
CA LYS A 160 -4.46 -8.49 0.94
C LYS A 160 -3.21 -8.43 0.05
N ASN A 161 -3.11 -7.40 -0.79
CA ASN A 161 -1.97 -7.23 -1.69
C ASN A 161 -0.67 -6.98 -0.92
N GLN A 162 -0.71 -6.15 0.11
CA GLN A 162 0.45 -5.91 0.97
C GLN A 162 0.93 -7.20 1.65
N ALA A 163 0.01 -8.05 2.13
CA ALA A 163 0.35 -9.31 2.78
C ALA A 163 1.08 -10.30 1.86
N THR A 164 0.90 -10.22 0.53
CA THR A 164 1.69 -11.01 -0.43
C THR A 164 3.15 -10.58 -0.52
N TRP A 165 3.44 -9.32 -0.12
CA TRP A 165 4.78 -8.75 -0.12
C TRP A 165 5.48 -8.88 1.22
N TYR A 166 4.73 -8.65 2.33
CA TYR A 166 5.29 -8.51 3.67
C TYR A 166 4.54 -9.38 4.66
N SER A 167 5.14 -10.45 5.10
CA SER A 167 4.54 -11.34 6.12
C SER A 167 4.56 -10.72 7.54
N SER A 168 5.42 -9.74 7.81
CA SER A 168 5.39 -8.92 9.03
C SER A 168 6.29 -7.70 8.85
N VAL A 169 5.73 -6.52 8.81
CA VAL A 169 6.49 -5.28 8.91
C VAL A 169 6.23 -4.70 10.29
N ASN A 170 7.29 -4.60 11.09
CA ASN A 170 7.27 -3.73 12.27
C ASN A 170 7.32 -2.30 11.73
N ASP A 171 6.18 -1.80 11.30
CA ASP A 171 6.06 -0.51 10.65
C ASP A 171 5.98 0.58 11.70
N LYS A 172 7.15 1.12 12.07
CA LYS A 172 7.24 2.26 12.98
C LYS A 172 6.42 3.45 12.49
N LEU A 173 6.31 3.60 11.16
CA LEU A 173 5.53 4.66 10.54
C LEU A 173 4.02 4.48 10.80
N ALA A 174 3.53 3.25 10.84
CA ALA A 174 2.14 2.98 11.18
C ALA A 174 1.77 3.42 12.60
N VAL A 175 2.76 3.52 13.49
CA VAL A 175 2.56 3.99 14.87
C VAL A 175 2.68 5.51 14.96
N SER A 176 3.69 6.10 14.32
CA SER A 176 3.94 7.56 14.41
C SER A 176 3.06 8.37 13.46
N ASP A 177 2.77 7.83 12.26
CA ASP A 177 2.08 8.52 11.16
C ASP A 177 1.03 7.60 10.49
N PRO A 178 -0.01 7.19 11.22
CA PRO A 178 -0.97 6.20 10.75
C PRO A 178 -1.77 6.67 9.52
N GLU A 179 -2.08 7.97 9.42
CA GLU A 179 -2.77 8.52 8.25
C GLU A 179 -1.90 8.44 6.98
N LEU A 180 -0.62 8.81 7.08
CA LEU A 180 0.33 8.70 5.96
C LEU A 180 0.48 7.25 5.53
N THR A 181 0.61 6.32 6.48
CA THR A 181 0.70 4.88 6.20
C THR A 181 -0.53 4.36 5.46
N LYS A 182 -1.73 4.80 5.87
CA LYS A 182 -2.97 4.45 5.18
C LYS A 182 -3.03 5.01 3.77
N ILE A 183 -2.73 6.30 3.58
CA ILE A 183 -2.76 6.95 2.27
C ILE A 183 -1.78 6.25 1.33
N SER A 184 -0.52 6.12 1.74
CA SER A 184 0.53 5.53 0.92
C SER A 184 0.31 4.04 0.65
N GLY A 185 -0.17 3.29 1.64
CA GLY A 185 -0.44 1.86 1.52
C GLY A 185 -1.64 1.57 0.60
N ASN A 186 -2.75 2.31 0.73
CA ASN A 186 -3.89 2.17 -0.18
C ASN A 186 -3.52 2.55 -1.61
N PHE A 187 -2.70 3.57 -1.80
CA PHE A 187 -2.22 3.96 -3.11
C PHE A 187 -1.32 2.87 -3.70
N ALA A 188 -0.26 2.46 -2.99
CA ALA A 188 0.73 1.50 -3.49
C ALA A 188 0.17 0.09 -3.70
N PHE A 189 -0.65 -0.41 -2.76
CA PHE A 189 -1.16 -1.78 -2.76
C PHE A 189 -2.61 -1.92 -3.23
N GLY A 190 -3.36 -0.82 -3.31
CA GLY A 190 -4.74 -0.79 -3.80
C GLY A 190 -4.85 -0.22 -5.20
N GLU A 191 -4.62 1.08 -5.36
CA GLU A 191 -4.89 1.79 -6.61
C GLU A 191 -3.89 1.46 -7.72
N VAL A 192 -2.59 1.57 -7.43
CA VAL A 192 -1.50 1.32 -8.39
C VAL A 192 -1.56 -0.10 -8.94
N GLN A 193 -1.88 -1.09 -8.11
CA GLN A 193 -1.90 -2.49 -8.54
C GLN A 193 -3.00 -2.81 -9.55
N LYS A 194 -4.07 -2.02 -9.62
CA LYS A 194 -5.13 -2.19 -10.64
C LYS A 194 -4.64 -1.89 -12.05
N TYR A 195 -3.64 -1.03 -12.18
CA TYR A 195 -3.10 -0.56 -13.46
C TYR A 195 -1.70 -1.12 -13.76
N SER A 196 -1.05 -1.74 -12.79
CA SER A 196 0.27 -2.36 -12.93
C SER A 196 0.11 -3.88 -13.10
N ASN A 197 -0.13 -4.33 -14.33
CA ASN A 197 -0.28 -5.74 -14.66
C ASN A 197 1.08 -6.46 -14.75
N LEU A 198 1.79 -6.54 -13.62
CA LEU A 198 3.04 -7.27 -13.46
C LEU A 198 2.82 -8.49 -12.57
N ASP A 199 3.51 -9.59 -12.86
CA ASP A 199 3.59 -10.69 -11.92
C ASP A 199 4.35 -10.28 -10.64
N THR A 200 4.11 -11.00 -9.55
CA THR A 200 4.66 -10.67 -8.22
C THR A 200 6.19 -10.60 -8.23
N ARG A 201 6.84 -11.53 -8.94
CA ARG A 201 8.31 -11.59 -9.03
C ARG A 201 8.87 -10.36 -9.73
N THR A 202 8.37 -10.02 -10.92
CA THR A 202 8.78 -8.83 -11.67
C THR A 202 8.56 -7.56 -10.84
N ARG A 203 7.43 -7.45 -10.19
CA ARG A 203 7.06 -6.35 -9.32
C ARG A 203 8.08 -6.14 -8.19
N ILE A 204 8.48 -7.22 -7.51
CA ILE A 204 9.49 -7.17 -6.44
C ILE A 204 10.85 -6.76 -6.99
N LEU A 205 11.29 -7.35 -8.11
CA LEU A 205 12.61 -7.08 -8.69
C LEU A 205 12.75 -5.61 -9.13
N VAL A 206 11.76 -5.04 -9.84
CA VAL A 206 11.81 -3.64 -10.28
C VAL A 206 11.73 -2.66 -9.10
N THR A 207 10.94 -2.99 -8.06
CA THR A 207 10.87 -2.16 -6.84
C THR A 207 12.18 -2.24 -6.06
N MET A 208 12.82 -3.42 -5.98
CA MET A 208 14.13 -3.61 -5.37
C MET A 208 15.20 -2.77 -6.11
N ALA A 209 15.25 -2.83 -7.43
CA ALA A 209 16.17 -2.05 -8.25
C ALA A 209 15.96 -0.54 -8.05
N SER A 210 14.71 -0.10 -7.98
CA SER A 210 14.33 1.29 -7.67
C SER A 210 14.81 1.71 -6.27
N ALA A 211 14.57 0.88 -5.25
CA ALA A 211 14.97 1.17 -3.87
C ALA A 211 16.51 1.29 -3.72
N ILE A 212 17.27 0.42 -4.39
CA ILE A 212 18.74 0.51 -4.46
C ILE A 212 19.15 1.86 -5.05
N THR A 213 18.56 2.22 -6.18
CA THR A 213 18.90 3.43 -6.93
C THR A 213 18.56 4.71 -6.17
N ALA A 214 17.43 4.71 -5.47
CA ALA A 214 16.96 5.83 -4.65
C ALA A 214 17.65 5.92 -3.27
N ASN A 215 18.53 4.97 -2.94
CA ASN A 215 19.12 4.79 -1.61
C ASN A 215 18.06 4.70 -0.48
N ALA A 216 16.95 4.00 -0.77
CA ALA A 216 15.79 3.86 0.11
C ALA A 216 15.94 2.60 0.99
N LYS A 217 16.76 2.66 2.04
CA LYS A 217 17.15 1.51 2.89
C LYS A 217 15.97 0.74 3.46
N THR A 218 14.98 1.43 3.98
CA THR A 218 13.78 0.80 4.57
C THR A 218 12.99 0.03 3.51
N THR A 219 12.71 0.67 2.36
CA THR A 219 12.01 0.03 1.24
C THR A 219 12.84 -1.15 0.71
N TYR A 220 14.16 -0.98 0.59
CA TYR A 220 15.05 -2.07 0.16
C TYR A 220 14.96 -3.28 1.09
N LEU A 221 15.05 -3.08 2.41
CA LEU A 221 14.90 -4.15 3.39
C LEU A 221 13.54 -4.84 3.28
N GLN A 222 12.46 -4.08 3.06
CA GLN A 222 11.14 -4.63 2.80
C GLN A 222 11.12 -5.51 1.53
N THR A 223 11.77 -5.06 0.44
CA THR A 223 11.86 -5.86 -0.78
C THR A 223 12.70 -7.12 -0.61
N LEU A 224 13.71 -7.15 0.26
CA LEU A 224 14.47 -8.36 0.59
C LEU A 224 13.58 -9.41 1.28
N HIS A 225 12.73 -8.99 2.22
CA HIS A 225 11.73 -9.87 2.83
C HIS A 225 10.76 -10.42 1.80
N ALA A 226 10.19 -9.53 0.96
CA ALA A 226 9.27 -9.92 -0.11
C ALA A 226 9.93 -10.91 -1.09
N ALA A 227 11.19 -10.67 -1.44
CA ALA A 227 11.95 -11.51 -2.38
C ALA A 227 12.05 -12.96 -1.88
N LEU A 228 12.56 -13.16 -0.69
CA LEU A 228 12.71 -14.53 -0.15
C LEU A 228 11.35 -15.22 0.06
N SER A 229 10.33 -14.48 0.55
CA SER A 229 8.98 -15.03 0.75
C SER A 229 8.29 -15.43 -0.56
N ASN A 230 8.71 -14.86 -1.70
CA ASN A 230 8.16 -15.16 -3.02
C ASN A 230 9.14 -15.96 -3.92
N GLY A 231 10.10 -16.66 -3.32
CA GLY A 231 10.99 -17.58 -4.03
C GLY A 231 12.09 -16.95 -4.88
N ILE A 232 12.36 -15.64 -4.74
CA ILE A 232 13.52 -15.00 -5.34
C ILE A 232 14.75 -15.43 -4.51
N THR A 233 15.74 -15.97 -5.19
CA THR A 233 16.91 -16.58 -4.53
C THR A 233 17.91 -15.54 -4.02
N PRO A 234 18.77 -15.88 -3.05
CA PRO A 234 19.87 -15.02 -2.62
C PRO A 234 20.78 -14.58 -3.77
N LEU A 235 20.98 -15.44 -4.77
CA LEU A 235 21.77 -15.14 -5.94
C LEU A 235 21.14 -14.04 -6.79
N GLU A 236 19.84 -14.11 -7.01
CA GLU A 236 19.08 -13.09 -7.75
C GLU A 236 19.06 -11.75 -7.03
N ILE A 237 18.91 -11.76 -5.69
CA ILE A 237 19.02 -10.54 -4.87
C ILE A 237 20.38 -9.86 -5.09
N LYS A 238 21.47 -10.63 -5.03
CA LYS A 238 22.81 -10.11 -5.29
C LYS A 238 22.99 -9.64 -6.73
N GLU A 239 22.34 -10.30 -7.68
CA GLU A 239 22.42 -9.94 -9.10
C GLU A 239 21.74 -8.62 -9.42
N VAL A 240 20.62 -8.26 -8.73
CA VAL A 240 20.01 -6.92 -8.86
C VAL A 240 20.98 -5.84 -8.39
N LEU A 241 21.73 -6.08 -7.31
CA LEU A 241 22.76 -5.15 -6.83
C LEU A 241 23.88 -4.98 -7.86
N TYR A 242 24.43 -6.09 -8.38
CA TYR A 242 25.47 -6.03 -9.40
C TYR A 242 24.99 -5.32 -10.66
N HIS A 243 23.76 -5.61 -11.10
CA HIS A 243 23.15 -4.96 -12.24
C HIS A 243 22.98 -3.44 -12.05
N ALA A 244 22.74 -2.98 -10.83
CA ALA A 244 22.58 -1.56 -10.52
C ALA A 244 23.91 -0.77 -10.57
N VAL A 245 25.08 -1.42 -10.35
CA VAL A 245 26.35 -0.73 -10.24
C VAL A 245 26.69 0.16 -11.45
N PRO A 246 26.63 -0.33 -12.70
CA PRO A 246 27.01 0.49 -13.86
C PRO A 246 26.09 1.68 -14.13
N TYR A 247 24.89 1.69 -13.56
CA TYR A 247 23.91 2.77 -13.75
C TYR A 247 23.87 3.75 -12.57
N ALA A 248 23.86 3.23 -11.35
CA ALA A 248 23.74 4.04 -10.14
C ALA A 248 25.10 4.45 -9.54
N GLY A 249 26.15 3.74 -9.91
CA GLY A 249 27.49 3.89 -9.35
C GLY A 249 27.68 3.12 -8.04
N MET A 250 28.90 2.62 -7.81
CA MET A 250 29.23 1.81 -6.62
C MET A 250 28.97 2.55 -5.31
N ALA A 251 29.19 3.87 -5.28
CA ALA A 251 28.97 4.69 -4.08
C ALA A 251 27.52 4.64 -3.54
N LYS A 252 26.51 4.42 -4.40
CA LYS A 252 25.13 4.21 -3.97
C LYS A 252 24.79 2.76 -3.65
N VAL A 253 25.50 1.81 -4.29
CA VAL A 253 25.16 0.40 -4.20
C VAL A 253 25.84 -0.29 -3.02
N GLU A 254 27.02 0.17 -2.60
CA GLU A 254 27.85 -0.46 -1.55
C GLU A 254 27.08 -0.70 -0.25
N GLU A 255 26.43 0.31 0.26
CA GLU A 255 25.64 0.20 1.49
C GLU A 255 24.45 -0.79 1.35
N MET A 256 23.83 -0.87 0.17
CA MET A 256 22.79 -1.85 -0.11
C MET A 256 23.34 -3.28 -0.18
N VAL A 257 24.59 -3.44 -0.63
CA VAL A 257 25.30 -4.74 -0.59
C VAL A 257 25.52 -5.19 0.86
N GLU A 258 25.90 -4.28 1.76
CA GLU A 258 26.07 -4.57 3.19
C GLU A 258 24.75 -4.98 3.83
N ILE A 259 23.65 -4.21 3.58
CA ILE A 259 22.31 -4.53 4.08
C ILE A 259 21.87 -5.92 3.61
N ALA A 260 22.02 -6.23 2.32
CA ALA A 260 21.65 -7.53 1.78
C ALA A 260 22.52 -8.66 2.35
N SER A 261 23.84 -8.42 2.50
CA SER A 261 24.75 -9.42 3.05
C SER A 261 24.34 -9.81 4.46
N LYS A 262 24.19 -8.80 5.33
CA LYS A 262 23.74 -9.02 6.71
C LYS A 262 22.36 -9.70 6.77
N PHE A 263 21.40 -9.24 5.96
CA PHE A 263 20.06 -9.82 5.89
C PHE A 263 20.07 -11.31 5.51
N LEU A 264 20.92 -11.70 4.58
CA LEU A 264 21.07 -13.08 4.12
C LEU A 264 21.81 -13.96 5.18
N GLU A 265 22.90 -13.44 5.76
CA GLU A 265 23.64 -14.13 6.82
C GLU A 265 22.78 -14.39 8.06
N ASP A 266 21.98 -13.42 8.51
CA ASP A 266 21.03 -13.54 9.60
C ASP A 266 19.98 -14.66 9.34
N ARG A 267 19.85 -15.13 8.09
CA ARG A 267 18.98 -16.25 7.64
C ARG A 267 19.74 -17.51 7.28
N GLY A 268 21.01 -17.58 7.65
CA GLY A 268 21.84 -18.79 7.48
C GLY A 268 22.41 -18.97 6.07
N VAL A 269 22.31 -17.95 5.19
CA VAL A 269 22.94 -18.01 3.88
C VAL A 269 24.44 -17.78 4.02
N LYS A 270 25.25 -18.74 3.56
CA LYS A 270 26.70 -18.62 3.58
C LYS A 270 27.18 -17.71 2.46
N LEU A 271 27.98 -16.71 2.79
CA LEU A 271 28.66 -15.83 1.85
C LEU A 271 30.16 -16.17 1.82
N PRO A 272 30.86 -15.92 0.68
CA PRO A 272 30.33 -15.42 -0.59
C PRO A 272 29.51 -16.47 -1.35
N LEU A 273 28.55 -16.04 -2.17
CA LEU A 273 27.86 -16.91 -3.12
C LEU A 273 28.81 -17.31 -4.26
N ALA A 274 28.48 -18.39 -4.96
CA ALA A 274 29.26 -18.84 -6.12
C ALA A 274 29.36 -17.71 -7.17
N PRO A 275 30.57 -17.47 -7.73
CA PRO A 275 30.78 -16.42 -8.74
C PRO A 275 29.98 -16.72 -10.01
N GLN A 276 29.44 -15.68 -10.64
CA GLN A 276 28.61 -15.79 -11.85
C GLN A 276 29.28 -15.16 -13.08
N SER A 277 30.51 -14.68 -12.99
CA SER A 277 31.25 -14.21 -14.16
C SER A 277 31.57 -15.38 -15.07
N ILE A 278 31.23 -15.25 -16.34
CA ILE A 278 31.56 -16.24 -17.39
C ILE A 278 32.64 -15.75 -18.35
N LEU A 279 33.16 -14.54 -18.11
CA LEU A 279 34.11 -13.90 -18.99
C LEU A 279 35.54 -13.93 -18.41
N GLN A 280 36.48 -14.01 -19.31
CA GLN A 280 37.89 -13.75 -19.02
C GLN A 280 38.21 -12.26 -19.28
N PRO A 281 39.22 -11.68 -18.62
CA PRO A 281 39.62 -10.28 -18.82
C PRO A 281 39.81 -9.90 -20.28
N GLU A 282 40.38 -10.80 -21.07
CA GLU A 282 40.76 -10.59 -22.49
C GLU A 282 39.51 -10.56 -23.41
N THR A 283 38.44 -11.26 -23.05
CA THR A 283 37.24 -11.40 -23.89
C THR A 283 36.07 -10.48 -23.49
N ARG A 284 36.18 -9.78 -22.37
CA ARG A 284 35.10 -8.98 -21.80
C ARG A 284 34.56 -7.88 -22.73
N GLN A 285 35.48 -7.19 -23.45
CA GLN A 285 35.12 -6.13 -24.39
C GLN A 285 34.39 -6.70 -25.61
N GLU A 286 34.96 -7.75 -26.23
CA GLU A 286 34.37 -8.40 -27.40
C GLU A 286 32.96 -8.95 -27.09
N LYS A 287 32.83 -9.70 -26.00
CA LYS A 287 31.55 -10.30 -25.58
C LYS A 287 30.54 -9.25 -25.17
N GLY A 288 30.97 -8.21 -24.43
CA GLY A 288 30.10 -7.11 -24.04
C GLY A 288 29.61 -6.30 -25.24
N LEU A 289 30.48 -6.00 -26.20
CA LEU A 289 30.12 -5.32 -27.45
C LEU A 289 29.15 -6.17 -28.28
N ALA A 290 29.37 -7.47 -28.38
CA ALA A 290 28.47 -8.37 -29.08
C ALA A 290 27.07 -8.39 -28.42
N LEU A 291 27.01 -8.46 -27.09
CA LEU A 291 25.74 -8.37 -26.35
C LEU A 291 25.09 -7.01 -26.56
N GLN A 292 25.81 -5.92 -26.46
CA GLN A 292 25.31 -4.56 -26.67
C GLN A 292 24.68 -4.40 -28.06
N LYS A 293 25.36 -4.91 -29.10
CA LYS A 293 24.86 -4.92 -30.47
C LYS A 293 23.61 -5.81 -30.64
N SER A 294 23.53 -6.92 -29.94
CA SER A 294 22.35 -7.79 -30.01
C SER A 294 21.06 -7.12 -29.46
N ILE A 295 21.22 -6.13 -28.57
CA ILE A 295 20.12 -5.37 -27.99
C ILE A 295 19.79 -4.12 -28.82
N PHE A 296 20.82 -3.36 -29.24
CA PHE A 296 20.65 -2.03 -29.83
C PHE A 296 20.98 -1.96 -31.33
N GLY A 297 21.46 -3.03 -31.94
CA GLY A 297 21.77 -3.10 -33.37
C GLY A 297 22.89 -2.16 -33.81
N ASP A 298 22.79 -1.69 -35.06
CA ASP A 298 23.79 -0.83 -35.71
C ASP A 298 23.98 0.55 -35.06
N GLN A 299 23.11 0.92 -34.14
CA GLN A 299 23.28 2.17 -33.38
C GLN A 299 24.61 2.15 -32.59
N ILE A 300 25.08 0.97 -32.18
CA ILE A 300 26.32 0.83 -31.43
C ILE A 300 27.52 1.11 -32.32
N ASP A 301 27.52 0.66 -33.58
CA ASP A 301 28.59 0.99 -34.52
C ASP A 301 28.68 2.49 -34.76
N ARG A 302 27.56 3.16 -35.01
CA ARG A 302 27.48 4.61 -35.16
C ARG A 302 27.98 5.35 -33.92
N MET A 303 27.68 4.85 -32.72
CA MET A 303 28.16 5.43 -31.46
C MET A 303 29.68 5.40 -31.37
N TYR A 304 30.32 4.32 -31.81
CA TYR A 304 31.78 4.19 -31.86
C TYR A 304 32.37 5.11 -32.93
N GLU A 305 31.80 5.13 -34.14
CA GLU A 305 32.28 5.92 -35.29
C GLU A 305 32.22 7.42 -35.05
N THR A 306 31.16 7.87 -34.34
CA THR A 306 30.95 9.30 -34.08
C THR A 306 31.59 9.80 -32.80
N SER A 307 32.11 8.91 -31.96
CA SER A 307 32.80 9.30 -30.71
C SER A 307 34.13 10.04 -31.02
N PRO A 308 34.33 11.22 -30.41
CA PRO A 308 35.65 11.86 -30.44
C PRO A 308 36.73 10.94 -29.91
N GLU A 309 37.93 10.98 -30.51
CA GLU A 309 39.05 10.09 -30.16
C GLU A 309 39.37 10.13 -28.65
N ASN A 310 39.38 11.32 -28.06
CA ASN A 310 39.63 11.52 -26.63
C ASN A 310 38.50 11.03 -25.71
N GLN A 311 37.37 10.58 -26.24
CA GLN A 311 36.20 10.05 -25.50
C GLN A 311 35.96 8.57 -25.80
N LEU A 312 36.64 7.99 -26.80
CA LEU A 312 36.42 6.59 -27.24
C LEU A 312 36.62 5.56 -26.12
N HIS A 313 37.49 5.85 -25.14
CA HIS A 313 37.70 5.00 -23.99
C HIS A 313 36.42 4.80 -23.15
N ILE A 314 35.52 5.81 -23.08
CA ILE A 314 34.26 5.70 -22.38
C ILE A 314 33.34 4.67 -23.07
N GLN A 315 33.28 4.68 -24.41
CA GLN A 315 32.49 3.69 -25.16
C GLN A 315 33.05 2.28 -24.97
N LYS A 316 34.38 2.14 -24.91
CA LYS A 316 35.04 0.87 -24.61
C LYS A 316 34.74 0.38 -23.21
N PHE A 317 34.71 1.27 -22.20
CA PHE A 317 34.32 0.92 -20.85
C PHE A 317 32.85 0.51 -20.79
N LEU A 318 31.98 1.21 -21.48
CA LEU A 318 30.55 0.86 -21.55
C LEU A 318 30.39 -0.58 -22.08
N SER A 319 31.03 -0.94 -23.18
CA SER A 319 30.96 -2.30 -23.72
C SER A 319 31.62 -3.33 -22.82
N ALA A 320 32.86 -3.05 -22.32
CA ALA A 320 33.58 -4.03 -21.54
C ALA A 320 33.09 -4.21 -20.11
N ASN A 321 32.78 -3.11 -19.42
CA ASN A 321 32.38 -3.14 -18.03
C ASN A 321 30.84 -3.29 -17.88
N CYS A 322 30.03 -2.36 -18.40
CA CYS A 322 28.59 -2.44 -18.26
C CYS A 322 28.03 -3.70 -18.92
N PHE A 323 28.26 -3.88 -20.22
CA PHE A 323 27.72 -5.03 -20.95
C PHE A 323 28.54 -6.30 -20.71
N GLY A 324 29.87 -6.22 -20.66
CA GLY A 324 30.73 -7.37 -20.42
C GLY A 324 30.63 -7.90 -19.00
N ASP A 325 31.14 -7.15 -18.03
CA ASP A 325 31.26 -7.66 -16.66
C ASP A 325 29.91 -7.88 -15.94
N TYR A 326 28.91 -7.04 -16.21
CA TYR A 326 27.65 -7.09 -15.49
C TYR A 326 26.52 -7.75 -16.28
N GLN A 327 26.29 -7.44 -17.55
CA GLN A 327 25.14 -7.91 -18.27
C GLN A 327 25.25 -9.31 -18.88
N THR A 328 26.46 -9.83 -19.10
CA THR A 328 26.67 -11.20 -19.58
C THR A 328 26.48 -12.28 -18.53
N ARG A 329 26.29 -11.91 -17.26
CA ARG A 329 26.11 -12.84 -16.14
C ARG A 329 24.80 -13.61 -16.29
N PRO A 330 24.77 -14.96 -16.17
CA PRO A 330 23.64 -15.79 -16.61
C PRO A 330 22.47 -15.88 -15.64
N VAL A 331 22.43 -15.06 -14.58
CA VAL A 331 21.40 -15.13 -13.53
C VAL A 331 20.03 -14.63 -14.03
N PHE A 332 20.03 -13.55 -14.82
CA PHE A 332 18.83 -13.02 -15.47
C PHE A 332 18.99 -13.08 -16.99
N ASP A 333 17.88 -13.31 -17.69
CA ASP A 333 17.79 -13.15 -19.13
C ASP A 333 17.83 -11.66 -19.54
N ILE A 334 18.08 -11.41 -20.81
CA ILE A 334 18.23 -10.05 -21.34
C ILE A 334 16.94 -9.23 -21.22
N PRO A 335 15.73 -9.76 -21.50
CA PRO A 335 14.49 -9.03 -21.25
C PRO A 335 14.34 -8.56 -19.80
N THR A 336 14.65 -9.40 -18.82
CA THR A 336 14.62 -9.04 -17.39
C THR A 336 15.66 -7.96 -17.08
N ARG A 337 16.88 -8.06 -17.61
CA ARG A 337 17.94 -7.06 -17.42
C ARG A 337 17.55 -5.69 -17.96
N GLU A 338 17.01 -5.63 -19.18
CA GLU A 338 16.55 -4.38 -19.78
C GLU A 338 15.37 -3.77 -18.99
N LEU A 339 14.48 -4.60 -18.42
CA LEU A 339 13.40 -4.12 -17.57
C LEU A 339 13.92 -3.53 -16.25
N LEU A 340 14.93 -4.17 -15.64
CA LEU A 340 15.62 -3.66 -14.44
C LEU A 340 16.36 -2.36 -14.75
N THR A 341 17.03 -2.28 -15.91
CA THR A 341 17.70 -1.06 -16.37
C THR A 341 16.70 0.09 -16.50
N PHE A 342 15.55 -0.15 -17.14
CA PHE A 342 14.49 0.86 -17.23
C PHE A 342 14.04 1.33 -15.84
N ALA A 343 13.78 0.40 -14.93
CA ALA A 343 13.40 0.72 -13.55
C ALA A 343 14.46 1.56 -12.82
N ILE A 344 15.75 1.24 -12.98
CA ILE A 344 16.88 1.99 -12.42
C ILE A 344 16.91 3.40 -13.00
N LEU A 345 16.87 3.55 -14.32
CA LEU A 345 17.02 4.83 -14.99
C LEU A 345 15.89 5.80 -14.64
N ILE A 346 14.63 5.34 -14.66
CA ILE A 346 13.50 6.20 -14.26
C ILE A 346 13.55 6.57 -12.77
N SER A 347 14.17 5.73 -11.94
CA SER A 347 14.37 6.01 -10.51
C SER A 347 15.53 6.98 -10.25
N LEU A 348 16.56 7.01 -11.10
CA LEU A 348 17.61 8.02 -11.06
C LEU A 348 17.05 9.41 -11.38
N GLY A 349 16.35 9.51 -12.48
CA GLY A 349 15.91 10.78 -13.06
C GLY A 349 17.05 11.60 -13.66
N GLY A 350 16.73 12.56 -14.52
CA GLY A 350 17.73 13.42 -15.19
C GLY A 350 18.61 12.69 -16.22
N CYS A 351 18.14 11.55 -16.72
CA CYS A 351 18.83 10.72 -17.71
C CYS A 351 17.87 10.28 -18.85
N GLU A 352 16.98 11.16 -19.27
CA GLU A 352 15.95 10.91 -20.27
C GLU A 352 16.51 10.35 -21.60
N PRO A 353 17.69 10.78 -22.12
CA PRO A 353 18.29 10.16 -23.28
C PRO A 353 18.59 8.67 -23.11
N GLN A 354 19.08 8.26 -21.94
CA GLN A 354 19.34 6.87 -21.61
C GLN A 354 18.04 6.10 -21.42
N VAL A 355 17.04 6.72 -20.79
CA VAL A 355 15.67 6.14 -20.67
C VAL A 355 15.13 5.82 -22.05
N LYS A 356 15.19 6.75 -23.02
CA LYS A 356 14.72 6.53 -24.40
C LYS A 356 15.51 5.42 -25.11
N GLY A 357 16.85 5.38 -24.94
CA GLY A 357 17.70 4.31 -25.48
C GLY A 357 17.27 2.94 -24.97
N HIS A 358 17.07 2.81 -23.65
CA HIS A 358 16.65 1.54 -23.02
C HIS A 358 15.17 1.20 -23.22
N ILE A 359 14.28 2.16 -23.53
CA ILE A 359 12.93 1.86 -24.06
C ILE A 359 13.05 1.14 -25.40
N THR A 360 13.90 1.63 -26.31
CA THR A 360 14.17 0.94 -27.58
C THR A 360 14.78 -0.44 -27.36
N GLY A 361 15.76 -0.55 -26.46
CA GLY A 361 16.36 -1.85 -26.07
C GLY A 361 15.31 -2.83 -25.55
N ASN A 362 14.43 -2.39 -24.65
CA ASN A 362 13.32 -3.22 -24.13
C ASN A 362 12.41 -3.73 -25.24
N VAL A 363 12.02 -2.88 -26.19
CA VAL A 363 11.19 -3.30 -27.34
C VAL A 363 11.92 -4.35 -28.17
N ASN A 364 13.19 -4.14 -28.43
CA ASN A 364 14.00 -5.07 -29.24
C ASN A 364 14.14 -6.46 -28.61
N VAL A 365 14.10 -6.54 -27.27
CA VAL A 365 14.18 -7.81 -26.54
C VAL A 365 12.81 -8.38 -26.13
N GLY A 366 11.71 -7.76 -26.58
CA GLY A 366 10.35 -8.30 -26.43
C GLY A 366 9.53 -7.73 -25.25
N ASN A 367 10.01 -6.70 -24.56
CA ASN A 367 9.20 -5.96 -23.58
C ASN A 367 8.43 -4.84 -24.29
N ASP A 368 7.12 -4.92 -24.32
CA ASP A 368 6.26 -3.94 -24.98
C ASP A 368 6.00 -2.68 -24.16
N LYS A 369 5.34 -1.70 -24.79
CA LYS A 369 4.94 -0.43 -24.14
C LYS A 369 4.09 -0.65 -22.90
N LEU A 370 3.17 -1.61 -22.92
CA LEU A 370 2.26 -1.88 -21.80
C LEU A 370 3.03 -2.39 -20.58
N LYS A 371 4.02 -3.25 -20.80
CA LYS A 371 4.88 -3.76 -19.73
C LYS A 371 5.74 -2.65 -19.12
N LEU A 372 6.31 -1.77 -19.95
CA LEU A 372 7.09 -0.61 -19.47
C LEU A 372 6.22 0.40 -18.72
N LEU A 373 5.00 0.65 -19.21
CA LEU A 373 4.02 1.50 -18.51
C LEU A 373 3.63 0.88 -17.17
N ALA A 374 3.45 -0.44 -17.10
CA ALA A 374 3.16 -1.14 -15.87
C ALA A 374 4.30 -1.02 -14.85
N VAL A 375 5.58 -1.05 -15.31
CA VAL A 375 6.76 -0.79 -14.44
C VAL A 375 6.75 0.66 -13.93
N ALA A 376 6.55 1.65 -14.80
CA ALA A 376 6.49 3.05 -14.41
C ALA A 376 5.36 3.30 -13.40
N THR A 377 4.18 2.68 -13.61
CA THR A 377 3.04 2.74 -12.71
C THR A 377 3.36 2.08 -11.37
N GLN A 378 3.98 0.90 -11.36
CA GLN A 378 4.40 0.20 -10.15
C GLN A 378 5.36 1.04 -9.31
N LEU A 379 6.25 1.79 -9.94
CA LEU A 379 7.26 2.57 -9.25
C LEU A 379 6.78 3.95 -8.80
N LEU A 380 5.64 4.43 -9.29
CA LEU A 380 5.07 5.75 -8.93
C LEU A 380 5.05 6.04 -7.41
N PRO A 381 4.62 5.12 -6.53
CA PRO A 381 4.64 5.37 -5.08
C PRO A 381 6.05 5.56 -4.49
N TYR A 382 7.07 5.07 -5.17
CA TYR A 382 8.46 5.05 -4.69
C TYR A 382 9.32 6.18 -5.27
N ILE A 383 9.06 6.59 -6.52
CA ILE A 383 9.86 7.62 -7.23
C ILE A 383 9.13 8.95 -7.39
N GLY A 384 7.81 8.98 -7.15
CA GLY A 384 6.96 10.17 -7.23
C GLY A 384 6.57 10.56 -8.65
N TYR A 385 5.61 11.47 -8.74
CA TYR A 385 5.03 11.91 -10.01
C TYR A 385 6.03 12.50 -11.00
N PRO A 386 6.99 13.39 -10.63
CA PRO A 386 7.86 14.01 -11.62
C PRO A 386 8.65 13.00 -12.45
N ARG A 387 9.28 12.02 -11.80
CA ARG A 387 10.06 10.98 -12.48
C ARG A 387 9.18 10.04 -13.31
N THR A 388 8.02 9.69 -12.79
CA THR A 388 7.05 8.84 -13.50
C THR A 388 6.52 9.55 -14.75
N LEU A 389 6.17 10.83 -14.67
CA LEU A 389 5.70 11.61 -15.81
C LEU A 389 6.78 11.78 -16.89
N ASN A 390 8.04 12.00 -16.47
CA ASN A 390 9.18 12.01 -17.41
C ASN A 390 9.35 10.65 -18.12
N ALA A 391 9.23 9.54 -17.39
CA ALA A 391 9.27 8.22 -17.98
C ALA A 391 8.15 7.99 -19.01
N ILE A 392 6.92 8.41 -18.68
CA ILE A 392 5.77 8.33 -19.60
C ILE A 392 6.00 9.19 -20.85
N THR A 393 6.55 10.39 -20.70
CA THR A 393 6.93 11.23 -21.82
C THR A 393 7.92 10.53 -22.73
N CYS A 394 8.99 9.94 -22.17
CA CYS A 394 9.96 9.16 -22.94
C CYS A 394 9.32 7.95 -23.63
N LEU A 395 8.40 7.23 -22.95
CA LEU A 395 7.65 6.13 -23.56
C LEU A 395 6.83 6.57 -24.77
N ASN A 396 6.12 7.68 -24.67
CA ASN A 396 5.28 8.20 -25.75
C ASN A 396 6.09 8.75 -26.93
N GLU A 397 7.27 9.31 -26.67
CA GLU A 397 8.18 9.77 -27.74
C GLU A 397 8.82 8.60 -28.51
N VAL A 398 9.19 7.51 -27.83
CA VAL A 398 9.82 6.35 -28.46
C VAL A 398 8.80 5.42 -29.09
N ILE A 399 7.65 5.23 -28.44
CA ILE A 399 6.57 4.33 -28.87
C ILE A 399 5.27 5.16 -28.89
N PRO A 400 5.05 5.99 -29.92
CA PRO A 400 3.83 6.81 -30.00
C PRO A 400 2.57 5.93 -30.09
N GLU A 401 1.45 6.46 -29.57
CA GLU A 401 0.11 5.87 -29.83
C GLU A 401 -0.17 5.95 -31.35
N LYS A 402 -0.77 4.88 -31.85
CA LYS A 402 -1.18 4.81 -33.28
C LYS A 402 -2.51 5.50 -33.49
#